data_66923ab219ca764f9171b5c6acf01eef
#
_entry.id   66923ab219ca764f9171b5c6acf01eef
#
_cell.length_a   1.000
_cell.length_b   1.000
_cell.length_c   1.000
_cell.angle_alpha   90.00
_cell.angle_beta   90.00
_cell.angle_gamma   90.00
#
_symmetry.space_group_name_H-M   'P 1'
#
loop_
_entity.id
_entity.type
_entity.pdbx_description
1 polymer ?
#
loop_
_entity_poly.entity_id
_entity_poly.type
_entity_poly.pdbx_seq_one_letter_code
_entity_poly.pdbx_strand_id
1 'polypeptide(L)'
;MDRWRIKAAMGLVCILTVSAFVLTGCAQTEKSDVITIRIAHDNNVNTPLHKAFLKFKDLVETGSEGRMEVVIFPGGQMGSVQDTFEQCRRGDIEMSGSTTSNFTRAMPEFAAWESFYMFDDTAHAKRVFESEAGKKMMEPLKRMNLTGIGYMELGFRNFSNSKRPIQTEEDLKGLKIRGYNPLQIKAWESVGVNTTSVSWNELFTSLQQRLIDGQECATTSFYTEKFYEAQKYWSLTRHVFTNFLWYANEDFMNSLSDSDRAFIMECAQEAIDYNWELADQSEEEILKQLEDAGFPVNDVDISVRRQLGEKINASIKGDIIANCGEDTYNMLMAAVAAERQEQGEE
;
A
#
# COMPACT_ATOMS: atom_id res chain seq x y z
N MET A 1 81.62 45.52 17.92
CA MET A 1 80.55 45.51 18.93
C MET A 1 79.47 46.44 18.40
N ASP A 2 78.43 45.99 17.77
CA ASP A 2 77.14 46.72 17.48
C ASP A 2 76.40 46.21 16.27
N ARG A 3 76.23 44.88 16.20
CA ARG A 3 75.38 44.30 15.16
C ARG A 3 74.29 43.42 15.77
N TRP A 4 74.13 43.34 17.06
CA TRP A 4 73.21 42.41 17.75
C TRP A 4 72.03 43.11 18.42
N ARG A 5 72.03 44.44 18.49
CA ARG A 5 70.91 45.19 19.10
C ARG A 5 69.79 45.61 18.16
N ILE A 6 69.96 45.47 16.84
CA ILE A 6 68.94 45.87 15.86
C ILE A 6 68.00 44.68 15.47
N LYS A 7 68.42 43.46 15.78
CA LYS A 7 67.60 42.29 15.49
C LYS A 7 66.57 41.95 16.57
N ALA A 8 66.65 42.53 17.73
CA ALA A 8 65.66 42.27 18.80
C ALA A 8 64.44 43.20 18.77
N ALA A 9 64.53 44.37 18.11
CA ALA A 9 63.41 45.31 18.03
C ALA A 9 62.45 45.07 16.86
N MET A 10 62.85 44.30 15.85
CA MET A 10 61.96 43.94 14.71
C MET A 10 61.18 42.65 14.91
N GLY A 11 61.48 41.86 15.95
CA GLY A 11 60.76 40.61 16.27
C GLY A 11 59.52 40.83 17.14
N LEU A 12 59.38 42.01 17.79
CA LEU A 12 58.27 42.22 18.74
C LEU A 12 57.05 42.93 18.12
N VAL A 13 57.20 43.53 16.92
CA VAL A 13 56.09 44.23 16.24
C VAL A 13 55.29 43.30 15.30
N CYS A 14 55.92 42.19 14.91
CA CYS A 14 55.19 41.20 14.06
C CYS A 14 54.29 40.19 14.83
N ILE A 15 54.43 40.12 16.17
CA ILE A 15 53.64 39.18 16.98
C ILE A 15 52.33 39.80 17.47
N LEU A 16 52.16 41.10 17.43
CA LEU A 16 50.97 41.82 17.90
C LEU A 16 49.88 42.05 16.79
N THR A 17 50.19 41.79 15.52
CA THR A 17 49.28 42.00 14.42
C THR A 17 48.64 40.71 13.91
N VAL A 18 49.02 39.53 14.41
CA VAL A 18 48.44 38.24 14.03
C VAL A 18 47.35 37.77 15.01
N SER A 19 47.20 38.37 16.18
CA SER A 19 46.22 37.98 17.20
C SER A 19 44.83 38.62 17.04
N ALA A 20 44.60 39.48 16.03
CA ALA A 20 43.34 40.19 15.84
C ALA A 20 42.47 39.63 14.68
N PHE A 21 42.86 38.50 14.04
CA PHE A 21 42.14 37.97 12.86
C PHE A 21 41.62 36.52 13.02
N VAL A 22 41.57 35.98 14.24
CA VAL A 22 41.09 34.61 14.52
C VAL A 22 39.79 34.59 15.34
N LEU A 23 39.05 35.68 15.36
CA LEU A 23 37.71 35.73 15.97
C LEU A 23 36.61 36.06 14.94
N THR A 24 36.78 35.65 13.68
CA THR A 24 35.67 35.58 12.74
C THR A 24 35.15 34.13 12.77
N GLY A 25 34.11 33.96 13.54
CA GLY A 25 33.25 32.85 13.71
C GLY A 25 33.35 31.70 12.70
N CYS A 26 33.82 30.55 13.15
CA CYS A 26 33.14 29.33 12.76
C CYS A 26 31.71 29.44 13.29
N ALA A 27 30.81 30.02 12.52
CA ALA A 27 29.45 29.55 12.51
C ALA A 27 29.58 28.08 12.08
N GLN A 28 29.72 27.17 13.03
CA GLN A 28 29.31 25.80 12.82
C GLN A 28 27.83 25.90 12.41
N THR A 29 27.58 25.82 11.13
CA THR A 29 26.31 25.32 10.65
C THR A 29 26.26 23.94 11.29
N GLU A 30 25.51 23.82 12.39
CA GLU A 30 25.03 22.53 12.84
C GLU A 30 24.40 21.94 11.57
N LYS A 31 25.05 20.93 10.97
CA LYS A 31 24.40 20.06 10.04
C LYS A 31 23.27 19.46 10.86
N SER A 32 22.06 20.00 10.76
CA SER A 32 20.90 19.31 11.24
C SER A 32 20.95 17.93 10.56
N ASP A 33 21.02 16.87 11.33
CA ASP A 33 20.99 15.53 10.78
C ASP A 33 19.72 15.44 9.92
N VAL A 34 19.91 15.09 8.64
CA VAL A 34 18.80 14.93 7.69
C VAL A 34 17.92 13.79 8.20
N ILE A 35 16.63 14.06 8.38
CA ILE A 35 15.66 13.02 8.72
C ILE A 35 15.42 12.16 7.49
N THR A 36 15.85 10.90 7.54
CA THR A 36 15.65 9.95 6.43
C THR A 36 14.40 9.12 6.66
N ILE A 37 13.49 9.11 5.69
CA ILE A 37 12.25 8.33 5.69
C ILE A 37 12.38 7.23 4.65
N ARG A 38 12.61 6.00 5.08
CA ARG A 38 12.67 4.83 4.20
C ARG A 38 11.30 4.20 4.10
N ILE A 39 10.83 4.01 2.85
CA ILE A 39 9.51 3.43 2.56
C ILE A 39 9.73 2.15 1.74
N ALA A 40 9.22 1.02 2.21
CA ALA A 40 9.27 -0.24 1.47
C ALA A 40 7.88 -0.73 1.08
N HIS A 41 7.72 -1.22 -0.16
CA HIS A 41 6.49 -1.84 -0.66
C HIS A 41 6.78 -2.92 -1.72
N ASP A 42 5.82 -3.83 -1.90
CA ASP A 42 5.92 -4.97 -2.82
C ASP A 42 5.36 -4.71 -4.23
N ASN A 43 4.77 -3.53 -4.46
CA ASN A 43 4.14 -3.18 -5.73
C ASN A 43 5.16 -2.75 -6.79
N ASN A 44 4.79 -2.98 -8.06
CA ASN A 44 5.58 -2.59 -9.22
C ASN A 44 5.74 -1.06 -9.34
N VAL A 45 6.86 -0.61 -9.89
CA VAL A 45 7.18 0.82 -10.07
C VAL A 45 6.24 1.55 -11.07
N ASN A 46 5.49 0.81 -11.88
CA ASN A 46 4.56 1.39 -12.85
C ASN A 46 3.14 1.58 -12.29
N THR A 47 2.89 1.21 -11.03
CA THR A 47 1.57 1.32 -10.39
C THR A 47 1.25 2.75 -9.95
N PRO A 48 -0.04 3.14 -9.90
CA PRO A 48 -0.50 4.37 -9.26
C PRO A 48 0.03 4.52 -7.83
N LEU A 49 0.08 3.42 -7.07
CA LEU A 49 0.63 3.40 -5.72
C LEU A 49 2.09 3.91 -5.66
N HIS A 50 2.97 3.37 -6.51
CA HIS A 50 4.37 3.82 -6.53
C HIS A 50 4.49 5.29 -6.94
N LYS A 51 3.70 5.74 -7.91
CA LYS A 51 3.66 7.15 -8.33
C LYS A 51 3.22 8.07 -7.18
N ALA A 52 2.30 7.62 -6.33
CA ALA A 52 1.89 8.36 -5.14
C ALA A 52 3.02 8.45 -4.09
N PHE A 53 3.81 7.41 -3.90
CA PHE A 53 5.02 7.49 -3.07
C PHE A 53 6.09 8.44 -3.64
N LEU A 54 6.23 8.50 -4.97
CA LEU A 54 7.09 9.51 -5.61
C LEU A 54 6.56 10.95 -5.38
N LYS A 55 5.24 11.15 -5.43
CA LYS A 55 4.60 12.42 -5.08
C LYS A 55 4.86 12.79 -3.63
N PHE A 56 4.69 11.85 -2.70
CA PHE A 56 5.03 12.05 -1.28
C PHE A 56 6.49 12.45 -1.09
N LYS A 57 7.42 11.77 -1.76
CA LYS A 57 8.85 12.10 -1.75
C LYS A 57 9.08 13.55 -2.18
N ASP A 58 8.54 13.94 -3.31
CA ASP A 58 8.69 15.30 -3.86
C ASP A 58 8.15 16.37 -2.89
N LEU A 59 6.96 16.14 -2.32
CA LEU A 59 6.34 17.04 -1.35
C LEU A 59 7.18 17.19 -0.08
N VAL A 60 7.65 16.08 0.48
CA VAL A 60 8.43 16.09 1.72
C VAL A 60 9.80 16.73 1.51
N GLU A 61 10.53 16.35 0.46
CA GLU A 61 11.87 16.89 0.21
C GLU A 61 11.85 18.37 -0.15
N THR A 62 10.88 18.78 -1.00
CA THR A 62 10.72 20.19 -1.39
C THR A 62 10.20 21.03 -0.23
N GLY A 63 9.15 20.60 0.45
CA GLY A 63 8.51 21.38 1.52
C GLY A 63 9.35 21.44 2.79
N SER A 64 10.22 20.47 3.05
CA SER A 64 11.18 20.52 4.16
C SER A 64 12.46 21.31 3.84
N GLU A 65 12.60 21.84 2.60
CA GLU A 65 13.83 22.51 2.14
C GLU A 65 15.09 21.63 2.32
N GLY A 66 14.94 20.29 2.11
CA GLY A 66 16.02 19.32 2.24
C GLY A 66 16.36 18.91 3.68
N ARG A 67 15.57 19.28 4.69
CA ARG A 67 15.72 18.76 6.07
C ARG A 67 15.31 17.30 6.18
N MET A 68 14.45 16.82 5.27
CA MET A 68 13.98 15.44 5.20
C MET A 68 14.33 14.85 3.83
N GLU A 69 14.69 13.58 3.81
CA GLU A 69 14.96 12.78 2.62
C GLU A 69 14.06 11.56 2.61
N VAL A 70 13.42 11.23 1.48
CA VAL A 70 12.60 10.03 1.32
C VAL A 70 13.29 9.05 0.39
N VAL A 71 13.50 7.82 0.86
CA VAL A 71 14.10 6.73 0.08
C VAL A 71 13.07 5.61 -0.08
N ILE A 72 12.69 5.32 -1.34
CA ILE A 72 11.65 4.33 -1.64
C ILE A 72 12.29 3.04 -2.14
N PHE A 73 11.85 1.89 -1.58
CA PHE A 73 12.28 0.54 -1.95
C PHE A 73 11.07 -0.24 -2.53
N PRO A 74 10.82 -0.16 -3.85
CA PRO A 74 9.69 -0.80 -4.49
C PRO A 74 9.91 -2.28 -4.79
N GLY A 75 8.85 -2.99 -5.21
CA GLY A 75 8.92 -4.33 -5.80
C GLY A 75 9.54 -5.40 -4.90
N GLY A 76 9.40 -5.27 -3.58
CA GLY A 76 9.93 -6.24 -2.62
C GLY A 76 11.45 -6.19 -2.45
N GLN A 77 12.13 -5.09 -2.78
CA GLN A 77 13.59 -4.95 -2.64
C GLN A 77 14.08 -5.16 -1.21
N MET A 78 13.23 -4.90 -0.21
CA MET A 78 13.54 -5.09 1.21
C MET A 78 13.03 -6.42 1.77
N GLY A 79 12.59 -7.34 0.91
CA GLY A 79 12.06 -8.66 1.28
C GLY A 79 10.56 -8.80 1.05
N SER A 80 9.97 -9.84 1.65
CA SER A 80 8.53 -10.09 1.60
C SER A 80 7.74 -9.04 2.38
N VAL A 81 6.41 -9.03 2.22
CA VAL A 81 5.51 -8.18 3.03
C VAL A 81 5.72 -8.40 4.53
N GLN A 82 5.89 -9.65 4.95
CA GLN A 82 6.16 -9.99 6.35
C GLN A 82 7.51 -9.45 6.83
N ASP A 83 8.54 -9.50 5.98
CA ASP A 83 9.87 -8.97 6.32
C ASP A 83 9.81 -7.44 6.51
N THR A 84 9.17 -6.72 5.58
CA THR A 84 9.06 -5.26 5.67
C THR A 84 8.13 -4.79 6.79
N PHE A 85 7.08 -5.57 7.10
CA PHE A 85 6.24 -5.34 8.27
C PHE A 85 7.05 -5.42 9.58
N GLU A 86 7.84 -6.50 9.74
CA GLU A 86 8.68 -6.67 10.92
C GLU A 86 9.80 -5.64 11.01
N GLN A 87 10.41 -5.25 9.87
CA GLN A 87 11.41 -4.18 9.82
C GLN A 87 10.82 -2.84 10.27
N CYS A 88 9.63 -2.47 9.75
CA CYS A 88 8.97 -1.25 10.16
C CYS A 88 8.57 -1.28 11.65
N ARG A 89 8.02 -2.40 12.11
CA ARG A 89 7.66 -2.58 13.52
C ARG A 89 8.84 -2.40 14.48
N ARG A 90 10.05 -2.83 14.07
CA ARG A 90 11.29 -2.67 14.88
C ARG A 90 11.97 -1.31 14.69
N GLY A 91 11.53 -0.50 13.73
CA GLY A 91 12.19 0.77 13.38
C GLY A 91 13.43 0.62 12.49
N ASP A 92 13.61 -0.54 11.84
CA ASP A 92 14.69 -0.73 10.85
C ASP A 92 14.41 0.11 9.58
N ILE A 93 13.14 0.35 9.27
CA ILE A 93 12.64 1.31 8.27
C ILE A 93 11.52 2.15 8.88
N GLU A 94 11.33 3.37 8.38
CA GLU A 94 10.39 4.33 8.95
C GLU A 94 8.95 4.06 8.53
N MET A 95 8.72 3.63 7.28
CA MET A 95 7.39 3.40 6.74
C MET A 95 7.33 2.15 5.86
N SER A 96 6.17 1.52 5.84
CA SER A 96 5.87 0.42 4.92
C SER A 96 4.36 0.31 4.72
N GLY A 97 3.93 -0.62 3.91
CA GLY A 97 2.53 -0.92 3.72
C GLY A 97 2.31 -2.14 2.85
N SER A 98 1.11 -2.67 2.92
CA SER A 98 0.57 -3.69 2.02
C SER A 98 -0.94 -3.79 2.19
N THR A 99 -1.57 -4.74 1.49
CA THR A 99 -3.02 -4.97 1.65
C THR A 99 -3.34 -5.45 3.07
N THR A 100 -4.46 -5.00 3.63
CA THR A 100 -4.92 -5.45 4.97
C THR A 100 -5.05 -6.96 5.06
N SER A 101 -5.35 -7.64 3.96
CA SER A 101 -5.43 -9.09 3.83
C SER A 101 -4.17 -9.83 4.26
N ASN A 102 -2.99 -9.21 4.09
CA ASN A 102 -1.71 -9.80 4.49
C ASN A 102 -1.47 -9.77 6.00
N PHE A 103 -2.25 -8.99 6.73
CA PHE A 103 -2.07 -8.75 8.16
C PHE A 103 -3.15 -9.39 9.05
N THR A 104 -4.12 -10.09 8.48
CA THR A 104 -5.24 -10.71 9.23
C THR A 104 -4.80 -11.69 10.32
N ARG A 105 -3.60 -12.28 10.19
CA ARG A 105 -3.02 -13.16 11.22
C ARG A 105 -2.48 -12.37 12.42
N ALA A 106 -1.86 -11.22 12.17
CA ALA A 106 -1.27 -10.37 13.21
C ALA A 106 -2.33 -9.43 13.83
N MET A 107 -3.27 -9.01 13.01
CA MET A 107 -4.36 -8.10 13.35
C MET A 107 -5.68 -8.67 12.83
N PRO A 108 -6.33 -9.58 13.60
CA PRO A 108 -7.53 -10.28 13.16
C PRO A 108 -8.71 -9.36 12.84
N GLU A 109 -8.73 -8.13 13.35
CA GLU A 109 -9.73 -7.11 13.04
C GLU A 109 -9.82 -6.83 11.54
N PHE A 110 -8.71 -6.93 10.81
CA PHE A 110 -8.69 -6.72 9.35
C PHE A 110 -9.44 -7.81 8.57
N ALA A 111 -9.81 -8.92 9.21
CA ALA A 111 -10.69 -9.90 8.58
C ALA A 111 -12.04 -9.30 8.17
N ALA A 112 -12.50 -8.21 8.80
CA ALA A 112 -13.73 -7.53 8.44
C ALA A 112 -13.73 -7.03 6.98
N TRP A 113 -12.56 -6.66 6.42
CA TRP A 113 -12.40 -6.22 5.04
C TRP A 113 -12.49 -7.35 3.98
N GLU A 114 -12.52 -8.61 4.41
CA GLU A 114 -12.50 -9.78 3.52
C GLU A 114 -13.89 -10.17 2.98
N SER A 115 -14.95 -9.43 3.31
CA SER A 115 -16.28 -9.67 2.79
C SER A 115 -16.37 -9.39 1.29
N PHE A 116 -16.96 -10.31 0.54
CA PHE A 116 -17.13 -10.16 -0.90
C PHE A 116 -18.25 -9.17 -1.24
N TYR A 117 -18.06 -8.38 -2.30
CA TYR A 117 -19.02 -7.39 -2.80
C TYR A 117 -19.49 -6.39 -1.73
N MET A 118 -18.55 -5.96 -0.89
CA MET A 118 -18.80 -5.00 0.18
C MET A 118 -19.13 -3.61 -0.35
N PHE A 119 -18.48 -3.19 -1.44
CA PHE A 119 -18.58 -1.86 -2.02
C PHE A 119 -19.24 -1.92 -3.40
N ASP A 120 -20.02 -0.87 -3.71
CA ASP A 120 -20.72 -0.74 -4.98
C ASP A 120 -19.77 -0.25 -6.09
N ASP A 121 -18.90 0.72 -5.74
CA ASP A 121 -17.89 1.33 -6.61
C ASP A 121 -16.70 1.85 -5.80
N THR A 122 -15.70 2.42 -6.49
CA THR A 122 -14.50 2.99 -5.89
C THR A 122 -14.80 4.19 -4.99
N ALA A 123 -15.73 5.05 -5.40
CA ALA A 123 -16.09 6.23 -4.62
C ALA A 123 -16.75 5.83 -3.29
N HIS A 124 -17.61 4.80 -3.28
CA HIS A 124 -18.18 4.23 -2.07
C HIS A 124 -17.08 3.64 -1.17
N ALA A 125 -16.14 2.88 -1.74
CA ALA A 125 -15.02 2.34 -0.98
C ALA A 125 -14.19 3.47 -0.33
N LYS A 126 -13.84 4.52 -1.09
CA LYS A 126 -13.10 5.69 -0.59
C LYS A 126 -13.79 6.31 0.62
N ARG A 127 -15.08 6.62 0.53
CA ARG A 127 -15.83 7.22 1.65
C ARG A 127 -15.78 6.35 2.91
N VAL A 128 -15.91 5.03 2.78
CA VAL A 128 -15.84 4.12 3.93
C VAL A 128 -14.44 4.10 4.54
N PHE A 129 -13.38 4.06 3.74
CA PHE A 129 -12.00 4.09 4.24
C PHE A 129 -11.66 5.42 4.93
N GLU A 130 -12.20 6.54 4.46
CA GLU A 130 -12.01 7.87 5.04
C GLU A 130 -12.91 8.13 6.26
N SER A 131 -13.96 7.32 6.46
CA SER A 131 -14.90 7.45 7.59
C SER A 131 -14.23 7.19 8.93
N GLU A 132 -14.92 7.58 10.02
CA GLU A 132 -14.46 7.26 11.39
C GLU A 132 -14.31 5.74 11.63
N ALA A 133 -15.14 4.92 10.98
CA ALA A 133 -15.01 3.46 11.05
C ALA A 133 -13.71 2.99 10.35
N GLY A 134 -13.41 3.50 9.16
CA GLY A 134 -12.15 3.21 8.46
C GLY A 134 -10.91 3.60 9.27
N LYS A 135 -10.92 4.79 9.87
CA LYS A 135 -9.84 5.25 10.77
C LYS A 135 -9.70 4.36 11.99
N LYS A 136 -10.82 3.95 12.60
CA LYS A 136 -10.82 3.06 13.76
C LYS A 136 -10.27 1.67 13.41
N MET A 137 -10.46 1.20 12.21
CA MET A 137 -9.87 -0.04 11.73
C MET A 137 -8.32 -0.02 11.68
N MET A 138 -7.67 1.16 11.76
CA MET A 138 -6.21 1.26 11.86
C MET A 138 -5.69 1.19 13.31
N GLU A 139 -6.54 1.31 14.34
CA GLU A 139 -6.12 1.30 15.75
C GLU A 139 -5.33 0.03 16.16
N PRO A 140 -5.60 -1.17 15.61
CA PRO A 140 -4.81 -2.36 15.91
C PRO A 140 -3.31 -2.23 15.62
N LEU A 141 -2.91 -1.36 14.71
CA LEU A 141 -1.50 -1.08 14.38
C LEU A 141 -0.69 -0.64 15.61
N LYS A 142 -1.31 0.10 16.55
CA LYS A 142 -0.64 0.59 17.77
C LYS A 142 -0.07 -0.54 18.62
N ARG A 143 -0.75 -1.71 18.67
CA ARG A 143 -0.25 -2.88 19.40
C ARG A 143 1.03 -3.46 18.78
N MET A 144 1.30 -3.09 17.52
CA MET A 144 2.44 -3.54 16.75
C MET A 144 3.55 -2.48 16.66
N ASN A 145 3.50 -1.42 17.49
CA ASN A 145 4.40 -0.27 17.41
C ASN A 145 4.35 0.45 16.05
N LEU A 146 3.13 0.55 15.49
CA LEU A 146 2.87 1.17 14.19
C LEU A 146 1.76 2.22 14.30
N THR A 147 1.91 3.28 13.54
CA THR A 147 0.91 4.34 13.34
C THR A 147 0.33 4.23 11.93
N GLY A 148 -1.00 4.13 11.80
CA GLY A 148 -1.66 4.16 10.49
C GLY A 148 -1.57 5.54 9.87
N ILE A 149 -1.14 5.61 8.63
CA ILE A 149 -1.08 6.83 7.83
C ILE A 149 -2.38 7.00 7.05
N GLY A 150 -2.83 5.95 6.36
CA GLY A 150 -4.07 5.96 5.63
C GLY A 150 -4.20 4.76 4.68
N TYR A 151 -5.28 4.77 3.91
CA TYR A 151 -5.56 3.75 2.89
C TYR A 151 -5.39 4.33 1.49
N MET A 152 -4.65 3.60 0.66
CA MET A 152 -4.49 3.87 -0.76
C MET A 152 -5.26 2.82 -1.56
N GLU A 153 -5.66 3.17 -2.77
CA GLU A 153 -6.35 2.29 -3.68
C GLU A 153 -5.40 1.37 -4.42
N LEU A 154 -5.78 0.08 -4.52
CA LEU A 154 -5.25 -0.87 -5.51
C LEU A 154 -6.32 -1.29 -6.52
N GLY A 155 -7.61 -1.15 -6.17
CA GLY A 155 -8.76 -1.39 -7.05
C GLY A 155 -9.51 -2.69 -6.79
N PHE A 156 -10.61 -2.87 -7.54
CA PHE A 156 -11.39 -4.10 -7.48
C PHE A 156 -10.62 -5.29 -8.04
N ARG A 157 -10.67 -6.40 -7.30
CA ARG A 157 -10.09 -7.66 -7.71
C ARG A 157 -10.97 -8.35 -8.75
N ASN A 158 -10.31 -8.81 -9.78
CA ASN A 158 -10.90 -9.51 -10.92
C ASN A 158 -10.19 -10.85 -11.12
N PHE A 159 -10.76 -11.75 -11.88
CA PHE A 159 -10.30 -13.13 -11.99
C PHE A 159 -9.60 -13.39 -13.33
N SER A 160 -8.37 -13.90 -13.32
CA SER A 160 -7.70 -14.39 -14.51
C SER A 160 -7.48 -15.89 -14.48
N ASN A 161 -7.55 -16.53 -15.65
CA ASN A 161 -7.17 -17.92 -15.80
C ASN A 161 -6.78 -18.27 -17.25
N SER A 162 -6.15 -19.44 -17.44
CA SER A 162 -5.72 -19.94 -18.75
C SER A 162 -6.69 -20.92 -19.41
N LYS A 163 -7.87 -21.19 -18.80
CA LYS A 163 -8.79 -22.25 -19.24
C LYS A 163 -10.01 -21.71 -19.98
N ARG A 164 -10.77 -20.77 -19.39
CA ARG A 164 -12.06 -20.26 -19.87
C ARG A 164 -12.43 -18.94 -19.26
N PRO A 165 -13.25 -18.09 -19.92
CA PRO A 165 -13.84 -16.92 -19.30
C PRO A 165 -14.76 -17.35 -18.16
N ILE A 166 -14.90 -16.51 -17.12
CA ILE A 166 -15.84 -16.70 -16.02
C ILE A 166 -17.09 -15.90 -16.36
N GLN A 167 -18.20 -16.59 -16.58
CA GLN A 167 -19.54 -16.02 -16.84
C GLN A 167 -20.57 -16.53 -15.85
N THR A 168 -20.32 -17.68 -15.23
CA THR A 168 -21.20 -18.35 -14.27
C THR A 168 -20.37 -18.93 -13.11
N GLU A 169 -21.04 -19.32 -12.01
CA GLU A 169 -20.40 -20.07 -10.92
C GLU A 169 -19.76 -21.39 -11.41
N GLU A 170 -20.40 -22.05 -12.39
CA GLU A 170 -19.90 -23.32 -12.94
C GLU A 170 -18.53 -23.19 -13.59
N ASP A 171 -18.21 -22.00 -14.15
CA ASP A 171 -16.94 -21.74 -14.78
C ASP A 171 -15.77 -21.66 -13.77
N LEU A 172 -16.05 -21.43 -12.51
CA LEU A 172 -15.07 -21.43 -11.42
C LEU A 172 -14.66 -22.85 -11.00
N LYS A 173 -15.55 -23.82 -11.13
CA LYS A 173 -15.36 -25.16 -10.58
C LYS A 173 -14.14 -25.87 -11.17
N GLY A 174 -13.34 -26.44 -10.28
CA GLY A 174 -12.16 -27.21 -10.61
C GLY A 174 -10.96 -26.39 -11.06
N LEU A 175 -11.06 -25.06 -11.20
CA LEU A 175 -9.90 -24.21 -11.44
C LEU A 175 -8.96 -24.28 -10.23
N LYS A 176 -7.66 -24.36 -10.48
CA LYS A 176 -6.62 -24.30 -9.48
C LYS A 176 -6.04 -22.88 -9.47
N ILE A 177 -6.26 -22.14 -8.39
CA ILE A 177 -5.82 -20.74 -8.30
C ILE A 177 -4.91 -20.47 -7.10
N ARG A 178 -4.29 -19.31 -7.12
CA ARG A 178 -3.58 -18.80 -5.97
C ARG A 178 -4.51 -18.58 -4.78
N GLY A 179 -4.12 -19.08 -3.60
CA GLY A 179 -4.66 -18.66 -2.31
C GLY A 179 -3.62 -17.81 -1.57
N TYR A 180 -4.05 -16.76 -0.88
CA TYR A 180 -3.12 -15.85 -0.18
C TYR A 180 -3.42 -15.69 1.31
N ASN A 181 -4.64 -15.96 1.75
CA ASN A 181 -4.96 -16.06 3.17
C ASN A 181 -6.07 -17.11 3.42
N PRO A 182 -6.26 -17.60 4.66
CA PRO A 182 -7.22 -18.66 4.95
C PRO A 182 -8.68 -18.31 4.64
N LEU A 183 -9.10 -17.05 4.83
CA LEU A 183 -10.48 -16.63 4.53
C LEU A 183 -10.77 -16.68 3.04
N GLN A 184 -9.86 -16.15 2.22
CA GLN A 184 -9.98 -16.17 0.76
C GLN A 184 -9.90 -17.59 0.19
N ILE A 185 -9.04 -18.44 0.76
CA ILE A 185 -8.99 -19.86 0.42
C ILE A 185 -10.36 -20.50 0.65
N LYS A 186 -10.93 -20.37 1.86
CA LYS A 186 -12.27 -20.90 2.19
C LYS A 186 -13.36 -20.31 1.30
N ALA A 187 -13.30 -19.01 1.02
CA ALA A 187 -14.23 -18.32 0.14
C ALA A 187 -14.29 -18.98 -1.24
N TRP A 188 -13.16 -19.11 -1.92
CA TRP A 188 -13.08 -19.71 -3.24
C TRP A 188 -13.42 -21.21 -3.25
N GLU A 189 -12.99 -21.96 -2.24
CA GLU A 189 -13.33 -23.38 -2.12
C GLU A 189 -14.84 -23.61 -1.95
N SER A 190 -15.58 -22.67 -1.34
CA SER A 190 -17.03 -22.75 -1.18
C SER A 190 -17.80 -22.77 -2.51
N VAL A 191 -17.19 -22.28 -3.59
CA VAL A 191 -17.74 -22.28 -4.96
C VAL A 191 -17.04 -23.27 -5.90
N GLY A 192 -16.25 -24.20 -5.32
CA GLY A 192 -15.66 -25.32 -6.05
C GLY A 192 -14.32 -25.03 -6.73
N VAL A 193 -13.67 -23.94 -6.36
CA VAL A 193 -12.30 -23.63 -6.79
C VAL A 193 -11.29 -24.40 -5.94
N ASN A 194 -10.22 -24.89 -6.52
CA ASN A 194 -9.09 -25.48 -5.79
C ASN A 194 -8.03 -24.40 -5.55
N THR A 195 -7.56 -24.25 -4.32
CA THR A 195 -6.58 -23.23 -3.98
C THR A 195 -5.19 -23.80 -3.71
N THR A 196 -4.16 -23.03 -4.02
CA THR A 196 -2.77 -23.35 -3.69
C THR A 196 -2.10 -22.07 -3.17
N SER A 197 -1.46 -22.15 -2.01
CA SER A 197 -0.74 -21.02 -1.44
C SER A 197 0.50 -20.70 -2.28
N VAL A 198 0.58 -19.47 -2.80
CA VAL A 198 1.69 -18.96 -3.60
C VAL A 198 1.95 -17.52 -3.17
N SER A 199 3.23 -17.20 -2.90
CA SER A 199 3.63 -15.81 -2.59
C SER A 199 3.46 -14.91 -3.82
N TRP A 200 3.31 -13.59 -3.60
CA TRP A 200 3.17 -12.64 -4.70
C TRP A 200 4.37 -12.68 -5.66
N ASN A 201 5.58 -12.71 -5.12
CA ASN A 201 6.81 -12.69 -5.91
C ASN A 201 7.02 -13.95 -6.77
N GLU A 202 6.36 -15.06 -6.43
CA GLU A 202 6.42 -16.33 -7.18
C GLU A 202 5.25 -16.50 -8.15
N LEU A 203 4.28 -15.59 -8.13
CA LEU A 203 3.01 -15.78 -8.82
C LEU A 203 3.17 -15.85 -10.33
N PHE A 204 3.89 -14.91 -10.96
CA PHE A 204 4.12 -14.92 -12.42
C PHE A 204 4.75 -16.25 -12.88
N THR A 205 5.79 -16.70 -12.20
CA THR A 205 6.46 -17.96 -12.51
C THR A 205 5.53 -19.16 -12.36
N SER A 206 4.69 -19.17 -11.30
CA SER A 206 3.71 -20.25 -11.06
C SER A 206 2.64 -20.32 -12.16
N LEU A 207 2.16 -19.17 -12.64
CA LEU A 207 1.24 -19.06 -13.77
C LEU A 207 1.90 -19.52 -15.09
N GLN A 208 3.12 -19.04 -15.36
CA GLN A 208 3.89 -19.36 -16.56
C GLN A 208 4.20 -20.86 -16.64
N GLN A 209 4.56 -21.47 -15.52
CA GLN A 209 4.84 -22.93 -15.43
C GLN A 209 3.55 -23.77 -15.33
N ARG A 210 2.38 -23.14 -15.29
CA ARG A 210 1.07 -23.81 -15.15
C ARG A 210 0.94 -24.68 -13.90
N LEU A 211 1.60 -24.27 -12.82
CA LEU A 211 1.44 -24.90 -11.50
C LEU A 211 0.06 -24.58 -10.92
N ILE A 212 -0.51 -23.44 -11.32
CA ILE A 212 -1.88 -23.00 -11.09
C ILE A 212 -2.50 -22.57 -12.41
N ASP A 213 -3.83 -22.66 -12.51
CA ASP A 213 -4.58 -22.27 -13.72
C ASP A 213 -4.83 -20.76 -13.79
N GLY A 214 -4.89 -20.11 -12.62
CA GLY A 214 -5.26 -18.71 -12.54
C GLY A 214 -4.98 -18.07 -11.19
N GLN A 215 -5.36 -16.81 -11.10
CA GLN A 215 -5.24 -15.97 -9.92
C GLN A 215 -6.33 -14.88 -9.94
N GLU A 216 -6.42 -14.08 -8.88
CA GLU A 216 -7.26 -12.90 -8.84
C GLU A 216 -6.47 -11.73 -8.21
N CYS A 217 -6.64 -10.54 -8.75
CA CYS A 217 -6.01 -9.31 -8.30
C CYS A 217 -6.70 -8.09 -8.94
N ALA A 218 -6.25 -6.89 -8.59
CA ALA A 218 -6.69 -5.67 -9.26
C ALA A 218 -6.16 -5.58 -10.71
N THR A 219 -6.89 -4.87 -11.58
CA THR A 219 -6.56 -4.71 -13.00
C THR A 219 -5.18 -4.11 -13.22
N THR A 220 -4.82 -3.09 -12.43
CA THR A 220 -3.49 -2.47 -12.49
C THR A 220 -2.37 -3.44 -12.18
N SER A 221 -2.56 -4.29 -11.15
CA SER A 221 -1.59 -5.34 -10.80
C SER A 221 -1.50 -6.41 -11.89
N PHE A 222 -2.65 -6.86 -12.43
CA PHE A 222 -2.67 -7.83 -13.53
C PHE A 222 -1.82 -7.38 -14.72
N TYR A 223 -1.92 -6.10 -15.06
CA TYR A 223 -1.20 -5.52 -16.20
C TYR A 223 0.27 -5.24 -15.89
N THR A 224 0.58 -4.59 -14.78
CA THR A 224 1.95 -4.19 -14.45
C THR A 224 2.87 -5.36 -14.11
N GLU A 225 2.32 -6.45 -13.55
CA GLU A 225 3.02 -7.72 -13.32
C GLU A 225 3.02 -8.62 -14.57
N LYS A 226 2.44 -8.15 -15.67
CA LYS A 226 2.40 -8.86 -16.96
C LYS A 226 1.73 -10.24 -16.90
N PHE A 227 0.78 -10.43 -15.98
CA PHE A 227 0.10 -11.73 -15.87
C PHE A 227 -0.63 -12.10 -17.16
N TYR A 228 -1.01 -11.13 -18.00
CA TYR A 228 -1.58 -11.36 -19.34
C TYR A 228 -0.65 -12.16 -20.27
N GLU A 229 0.67 -12.19 -20.03
CA GLU A 229 1.59 -13.02 -20.82
C GLU A 229 1.45 -14.52 -20.47
N ALA A 230 0.99 -14.84 -19.25
CA ALA A 230 0.81 -16.21 -18.75
C ALA A 230 -0.65 -16.65 -18.66
N GLN A 231 -1.62 -15.74 -18.82
CA GLN A 231 -3.06 -15.95 -18.72
C GLN A 231 -3.75 -15.75 -20.07
N LYS A 232 -4.99 -16.20 -20.21
CA LYS A 232 -5.74 -16.11 -21.47
C LYS A 232 -7.05 -15.34 -21.35
N TYR A 233 -7.59 -15.19 -20.15
CA TYR A 233 -8.89 -14.57 -19.90
C TYR A 233 -8.78 -13.66 -18.69
N TRP A 234 -9.43 -12.50 -18.78
CA TRP A 234 -9.61 -11.56 -17.69
C TRP A 234 -11.11 -11.33 -17.50
N SER A 235 -11.66 -11.81 -16.40
CA SER A 235 -13.10 -11.72 -16.10
C SER A 235 -13.31 -10.71 -14.97
N LEU A 236 -14.06 -9.64 -15.25
CA LEU A 236 -14.33 -8.55 -14.35
C LEU A 236 -15.37 -8.95 -13.29
N THR A 237 -14.92 -9.76 -12.36
CA THR A 237 -15.75 -10.25 -11.25
C THR A 237 -15.99 -9.19 -10.17
N ARG A 238 -15.10 -8.22 -10.00
CA ARG A 238 -15.17 -7.12 -9.00
C ARG A 238 -15.59 -7.60 -7.61
N HIS A 239 -15.02 -8.71 -7.17
CA HIS A 239 -15.51 -9.47 -6.01
C HIS A 239 -15.04 -8.93 -4.66
N VAL A 240 -13.87 -8.30 -4.59
CA VAL A 240 -13.30 -7.67 -3.39
C VAL A 240 -12.59 -6.40 -3.82
N PHE A 241 -12.74 -5.33 -3.05
CA PHE A 241 -11.94 -4.12 -3.22
C PHE A 241 -10.66 -4.23 -2.39
N THR A 242 -9.53 -4.03 -3.05
CA THR A 242 -8.22 -4.11 -2.39
C THR A 242 -7.74 -2.73 -2.02
N ASN A 243 -7.54 -2.53 -0.73
CA ASN A 243 -6.85 -1.37 -0.19
C ASN A 243 -5.36 -1.68 0.03
N PHE A 244 -4.54 -0.63 0.06
CA PHE A 244 -3.18 -0.68 0.57
C PHE A 244 -3.14 0.14 1.86
N LEU A 245 -2.87 -0.50 2.98
CA LEU A 245 -2.71 0.14 4.27
C LEU A 245 -1.28 0.65 4.41
N TRP A 246 -1.12 1.97 4.42
CA TRP A 246 0.16 2.64 4.66
C TRP A 246 0.32 2.91 6.16
N TYR A 247 1.47 2.54 6.71
CA TYR A 247 1.79 2.73 8.12
C TYR A 247 3.24 3.15 8.32
N ALA A 248 3.50 3.78 9.47
CA ALA A 248 4.83 4.18 9.92
C ALA A 248 5.18 3.51 11.26
N ASN A 249 6.48 3.41 11.56
CA ASN A 249 6.96 3.07 12.89
C ASN A 249 6.51 4.13 13.90
N GLU A 250 5.92 3.71 15.03
CA GLU A 250 5.37 4.63 16.03
C GLU A 250 6.45 5.42 16.77
N ASP A 251 7.60 4.79 17.07
CA ASP A 251 8.73 5.48 17.72
C ASP A 251 9.34 6.55 16.79
N PHE A 252 9.44 6.26 15.48
CA PHE A 252 9.84 7.25 14.49
C PHE A 252 8.87 8.44 14.49
N MET A 253 7.57 8.21 14.37
CA MET A 253 6.57 9.28 14.38
C MET A 253 6.60 10.09 15.69
N ASN A 254 6.86 9.44 16.82
CA ASN A 254 6.97 10.11 18.12
C ASN A 254 8.30 10.87 18.30
N SER A 255 9.35 10.53 17.56
CA SER A 255 10.64 11.24 17.59
C SER A 255 10.60 12.58 16.85
N LEU A 256 9.61 12.78 15.97
CA LEU A 256 9.44 14.02 15.21
C LEU A 256 8.88 15.15 16.09
N SER A 257 9.22 16.37 15.75
CA SER A 257 8.49 17.53 16.29
C SER A 257 7.01 17.49 15.87
N ASP A 258 6.13 18.13 16.65
CA ASP A 258 4.70 18.18 16.30
C ASP A 258 4.48 18.82 14.92
N SER A 259 5.29 19.83 14.56
CA SER A 259 5.23 20.48 13.25
C SER A 259 5.70 19.56 12.12
N ASP A 260 6.79 18.81 12.31
CA ASP A 260 7.28 17.89 11.28
C ASP A 260 6.35 16.69 11.10
N ARG A 261 5.77 16.20 12.20
CA ARG A 261 4.76 15.15 12.14
C ARG A 261 3.52 15.60 11.38
N ALA A 262 2.99 16.78 11.68
CA ALA A 262 1.84 17.35 10.98
C ALA A 262 2.14 17.55 9.50
N PHE A 263 3.31 18.07 9.16
CA PHE A 263 3.76 18.26 7.78
C PHE A 263 3.86 16.94 7.01
N ILE A 264 4.45 15.90 7.59
CA ILE A 264 4.53 14.56 6.97
C ILE A 264 3.12 14.00 6.73
N MET A 265 2.20 14.15 7.69
CA MET A 265 0.82 13.68 7.54
C MET A 265 0.05 14.43 6.46
N GLU A 266 0.27 15.74 6.32
CA GLU A 266 -0.31 16.55 5.22
C GLU A 266 0.21 16.10 3.86
N CYS A 267 1.53 15.94 3.70
CA CYS A 267 2.13 15.38 2.48
C CYS A 267 1.61 13.97 2.15
N ALA A 268 1.42 13.16 3.18
CA ALA A 268 0.89 11.81 3.02
C ALA A 268 -0.56 11.82 2.55
N GLN A 269 -1.42 12.71 3.10
CA GLN A 269 -2.80 12.83 2.66
C GLN A 269 -2.87 13.27 1.19
N GLU A 270 -2.07 14.25 0.76
CA GLU A 270 -2.02 14.67 -0.64
C GLU A 270 -1.58 13.53 -1.58
N ALA A 271 -0.62 12.71 -1.14
CA ALA A 271 -0.18 11.54 -1.90
C ALA A 271 -1.26 10.45 -1.95
N ILE A 272 -2.03 10.24 -0.89
CA ILE A 272 -3.17 9.32 -0.84
C ILE A 272 -4.24 9.77 -1.83
N ASP A 273 -4.63 11.04 -1.79
CA ASP A 273 -5.64 11.60 -2.69
C ASP A 273 -5.22 11.46 -4.17
N TYR A 274 -3.95 11.73 -4.46
CA TYR A 274 -3.37 11.51 -5.78
C TYR A 274 -3.40 10.04 -6.21
N ASN A 275 -3.18 9.10 -5.28
CA ASN A 275 -3.29 7.67 -5.59
C ASN A 275 -4.71 7.30 -6.03
N TRP A 276 -5.73 7.71 -5.27
CA TRP A 276 -7.13 7.42 -5.58
C TRP A 276 -7.54 7.96 -6.96
N GLU A 277 -7.19 9.21 -7.27
CA GLU A 277 -7.46 9.81 -8.58
C GLU A 277 -6.76 9.06 -9.72
N LEU A 278 -5.48 8.72 -9.54
CA LEU A 278 -4.69 8.07 -10.57
C LEU A 278 -5.05 6.60 -10.78
N ALA A 279 -5.53 5.90 -9.75
CA ALA A 279 -5.89 4.50 -9.82
C ALA A 279 -7.14 4.28 -10.68
N ASP A 280 -8.19 5.08 -10.49
CA ASP A 280 -9.40 5.03 -11.32
C ASP A 280 -9.09 5.26 -12.81
N GLN A 281 -8.33 6.31 -13.13
CA GLN A 281 -7.90 6.60 -14.50
C GLN A 281 -7.08 5.46 -15.11
N SER A 282 -6.18 4.87 -14.32
CA SER A 282 -5.32 3.77 -14.77
C SER A 282 -6.07 2.49 -15.05
N GLU A 283 -7.14 2.17 -14.32
CA GLU A 283 -7.94 0.97 -14.58
C GLU A 283 -8.63 1.07 -15.94
N GLU A 284 -9.28 2.19 -16.24
CA GLU A 284 -9.94 2.41 -17.54
C GLU A 284 -8.95 2.34 -18.71
N GLU A 285 -7.80 2.99 -18.59
CA GLU A 285 -6.75 2.96 -19.61
C GLU A 285 -6.23 1.54 -19.85
N ILE A 286 -6.00 0.77 -18.79
CA ILE A 286 -5.48 -0.61 -18.88
C ILE A 286 -6.51 -1.53 -19.51
N LEU A 287 -7.79 -1.45 -19.14
CA LEU A 287 -8.84 -2.25 -19.75
C LEU A 287 -8.91 -1.99 -21.25
N LYS A 288 -8.86 -0.70 -21.64
CA LYS A 288 -8.81 -0.33 -23.04
C LYS A 288 -7.56 -0.89 -23.75
N GLN A 289 -6.38 -0.83 -23.16
CA GLN A 289 -5.15 -1.37 -23.73
C GLN A 289 -5.23 -2.89 -23.92
N LEU A 290 -5.81 -3.63 -22.99
CA LEU A 290 -6.02 -5.08 -23.10
C LEU A 290 -6.98 -5.41 -24.25
N GLU A 291 -8.08 -4.67 -24.39
CA GLU A 291 -9.05 -4.82 -25.46
C GLU A 291 -8.44 -4.48 -26.84
N ASP A 292 -7.74 -3.35 -26.95
CA ASP A 292 -7.06 -2.93 -28.19
C ASP A 292 -5.98 -3.94 -28.61
N ALA A 293 -5.35 -4.64 -27.65
CA ALA A 293 -4.42 -5.74 -27.91
C ALA A 293 -5.11 -7.07 -28.25
N GLY A 294 -6.44 -7.12 -28.24
CA GLY A 294 -7.23 -8.33 -28.50
C GLY A 294 -7.16 -9.35 -27.35
N PHE A 295 -6.80 -8.93 -26.14
CA PHE A 295 -6.81 -9.81 -24.98
C PHE A 295 -8.27 -10.05 -24.54
N PRO A 296 -8.71 -11.31 -24.31
CA PRO A 296 -10.09 -11.60 -23.94
C PRO A 296 -10.46 -11.06 -22.55
N VAL A 297 -11.16 -9.96 -22.51
CA VAL A 297 -11.77 -9.34 -21.34
C VAL A 297 -13.29 -9.57 -21.40
N ASN A 298 -13.90 -9.96 -20.29
CA ASN A 298 -15.36 -10.07 -20.20
C ASN A 298 -15.87 -9.52 -18.87
N ASP A 299 -17.01 -8.87 -18.90
CA ASP A 299 -17.75 -8.52 -17.70
C ASP A 299 -18.54 -9.73 -17.20
N VAL A 300 -18.72 -9.81 -15.87
CA VAL A 300 -19.54 -10.86 -15.24
C VAL A 300 -20.86 -10.23 -14.83
N ASP A 301 -21.97 -10.85 -15.26
CA ASP A 301 -23.32 -10.36 -15.01
C ASP A 301 -23.56 -10.09 -13.52
N ILE A 302 -24.24 -8.98 -13.20
CA ILE A 302 -24.51 -8.55 -11.84
C ILE A 302 -25.28 -9.60 -11.03
N SER A 303 -26.16 -10.39 -11.69
CA SER A 303 -26.90 -11.47 -11.02
C SER A 303 -25.99 -12.60 -10.59
N VAL A 304 -24.98 -12.94 -11.41
CA VAL A 304 -23.94 -13.93 -11.08
C VAL A 304 -23.07 -13.44 -9.94
N ARG A 305 -22.64 -12.18 -10.00
CA ARG A 305 -21.85 -11.56 -8.89
C ARG A 305 -22.63 -11.59 -7.59
N ARG A 306 -23.93 -11.27 -7.61
CA ARG A 306 -24.79 -11.31 -6.42
C ARG A 306 -24.91 -12.72 -5.85
N GLN A 307 -25.18 -13.73 -6.70
CA GLN A 307 -25.24 -15.13 -6.26
C GLN A 307 -23.91 -15.60 -5.65
N LEU A 308 -22.80 -15.29 -6.29
CA LEU A 308 -21.46 -15.59 -5.75
C LEU A 308 -21.25 -14.94 -4.40
N GLY A 309 -21.59 -13.65 -4.27
CA GLY A 309 -21.47 -12.90 -3.02
C GLY A 309 -22.27 -13.49 -1.89
N GLU A 310 -23.54 -13.82 -2.12
CA GLU A 310 -24.42 -14.45 -1.12
C GLU A 310 -23.84 -15.79 -0.63
N LYS A 311 -23.44 -16.66 -1.55
CA LYS A 311 -22.90 -17.98 -1.25
C LYS A 311 -21.55 -17.92 -0.52
N ILE A 312 -20.63 -17.11 -1.05
CA ILE A 312 -19.29 -16.97 -0.48
C ILE A 312 -19.37 -16.34 0.91
N ASN A 313 -20.09 -15.22 1.05
CA ASN A 313 -20.21 -14.55 2.35
C ASN A 313 -20.90 -15.45 3.39
N ALA A 314 -21.90 -16.23 3.01
CA ALA A 314 -22.50 -17.22 3.91
C ALA A 314 -21.48 -18.23 4.44
N SER A 315 -20.46 -18.59 3.63
CA SER A 315 -19.43 -19.56 4.02
C SER A 315 -18.36 -18.98 4.96
N ILE A 316 -18.03 -17.67 4.86
CA ILE A 316 -16.92 -17.06 5.57
C ILE A 316 -17.33 -16.09 6.68
N LYS A 317 -18.58 -15.60 6.70
CA LYS A 317 -19.06 -14.59 7.68
C LYS A 317 -18.79 -15.00 9.12
N GLY A 318 -19.03 -16.27 9.45
CA GLY A 318 -18.79 -16.79 10.81
C GLY A 318 -17.29 -16.71 11.19
N ASP A 319 -16.40 -17.00 10.26
CA ASP A 319 -14.96 -16.90 10.49
C ASP A 319 -14.48 -15.45 10.54
N ILE A 320 -15.06 -14.57 9.71
CA ILE A 320 -14.78 -13.12 9.78
C ILE A 320 -15.13 -12.61 11.19
N ILE A 321 -16.35 -12.88 11.66
CA ILE A 321 -16.80 -12.43 13.00
C ILE A 321 -15.95 -13.07 14.11
N ALA A 322 -15.60 -14.35 13.99
CA ALA A 322 -14.75 -15.02 14.96
C ALA A 322 -13.35 -14.40 15.04
N ASN A 323 -12.83 -13.85 13.94
CA ASN A 323 -11.53 -13.18 13.91
C ASN A 323 -11.62 -11.72 14.40
N CYS A 324 -12.52 -10.92 13.82
CA CYS A 324 -12.56 -9.47 14.09
C CYS A 324 -13.43 -9.07 15.28
N GLY A 325 -14.27 -9.97 15.78
CA GLY A 325 -15.31 -9.67 16.77
C GLY A 325 -16.58 -9.08 16.14
N GLU A 326 -17.73 -9.37 16.76
CA GLU A 326 -19.05 -8.95 16.26
C GLU A 326 -19.21 -7.43 16.22
N ASP A 327 -18.70 -6.73 17.24
CA ASP A 327 -18.77 -5.26 17.33
C ASP A 327 -18.00 -4.59 16.19
N THR A 328 -16.78 -5.07 15.88
CA THR A 328 -15.97 -4.57 14.78
C THR A 328 -16.64 -4.82 13.43
N TYR A 329 -17.17 -6.04 13.24
CA TYR A 329 -17.89 -6.39 12.02
C TYR A 329 -19.11 -5.49 11.82
N ASN A 330 -19.96 -5.35 12.86
CA ASN A 330 -21.18 -4.56 12.79
C ASN A 330 -20.89 -3.07 12.61
N MET A 331 -19.86 -2.53 13.27
CA MET A 331 -19.41 -1.15 13.08
C MET A 331 -19.05 -0.89 11.62
N LEU A 332 -18.23 -1.78 11.02
CA LEU A 332 -17.81 -1.62 9.63
C LEU A 332 -19.00 -1.75 8.66
N MET A 333 -19.85 -2.76 8.84
CA MET A 333 -21.03 -2.96 7.99
C MET A 333 -22.02 -1.79 8.08
N ALA A 334 -22.16 -1.19 9.26
CA ALA A 334 -22.97 0.02 9.45
C ALA A 334 -22.38 1.23 8.67
N ALA A 335 -21.05 1.40 8.69
CA ALA A 335 -20.39 2.45 7.92
C ALA A 335 -20.53 2.22 6.40
N VAL A 336 -20.33 0.97 5.94
CA VAL A 336 -20.57 0.58 4.54
C VAL A 336 -22.00 0.93 4.09
N ALA A 337 -22.99 0.64 4.92
CA ALA A 337 -24.39 0.96 4.61
C ALA A 337 -24.68 2.47 4.64
N ALA A 338 -24.06 3.21 5.55
CA ALA A 338 -24.26 4.66 5.69
C ALA A 338 -23.62 5.46 4.55
N GLU A 339 -22.47 5.00 4.04
CA GLU A 339 -21.76 5.66 2.94
C GLU A 339 -22.28 5.28 1.55
N ARG A 340 -23.22 4.34 1.48
CA ARG A 340 -23.89 3.99 0.23
C ARG A 340 -24.79 5.13 -0.19
N GLN A 341 -24.46 5.80 -1.28
CA GLN A 341 -25.33 6.84 -1.84
C GLN A 341 -26.60 6.16 -2.37
N GLU A 342 -27.76 6.76 -2.08
CA GLU A 342 -28.98 6.38 -2.77
C GLU A 342 -28.74 6.63 -4.28
N GLN A 343 -28.74 5.53 -5.05
CA GLN A 343 -28.77 5.65 -6.50
C GLN A 343 -30.09 6.36 -6.80
N GLY A 344 -30.01 7.63 -7.23
CA GLY A 344 -31.19 8.34 -7.65
C GLY A 344 -31.91 7.51 -8.70
N GLU A 345 -33.19 7.31 -8.49
CA GLU A 345 -34.08 6.78 -9.51
C GLU A 345 -34.02 7.75 -10.72
N GLU A 346 -33.24 7.39 -11.76
CA GLU A 346 -33.36 7.96 -13.10
C GLU A 346 -34.17 7.01 -14.00
#